data_00906ed4b38bab47226e5f40092ab552
#
_entry.id   00906ed4b38bab47226e5f40092ab552
#
_cell.length_a   1.000
_cell.length_b   1.000
_cell.length_c   1.000
_cell.angle_alpha   90.00
_cell.angle_beta   90.00
_cell.angle_gamma   90.00
#
_symmetry.space_group_name_H-M   'P 1'
#
loop_
_entity.id
_entity.type
_entity.pdbx_description
1 polymer ?
#
loop_
_entity_poly.entity_id
_entity_poly.type
_entity_poly.pdbx_seq_one_letter_code
_entity_poly.pdbx_strand_id
1 'polypeptide(L)'
;MVFIIIIFAVFALIVKVFFFSKKETLFTDESINLFKSSIKIKLPEKSKKSLFEQSFHLLKTIDQNYNSYSPVSHIHNINKNAGFFTNVDETTIYLLEKIKEYSLLLDGEYDITIMPLLRLWGFYSERHSLPSIDEINLSKKHVNYEKIKISSKEKKIKIDSEQEIITGSFIKSFGADVVKKYLSSSRISDALINTSSSTITGLNKKKKFWKVIIEDPDDETKDLFLLKLSNKSISVSGNNNSFISINGENYGHIISPKTGFPGKNKLLAVISSSAFKSDVFSTGLYNFSGCDFIQKINSIDDLEGVLINEKREIFYSENFKDFILENYTK
;
A
#
# COMPACT_ATOMS: atom_id res chain seq x y z
N MET A 1 13.08 -27.32 -23.62
CA MET A 1 12.48 -27.32 -22.28
C MET A 1 13.29 -26.33 -21.44
N VAL A 2 12.90 -25.06 -21.49
CA VAL A 2 13.59 -23.96 -20.77
C VAL A 2 12.77 -23.70 -19.52
N PHE A 3 13.34 -24.03 -18.37
CA PHE A 3 12.75 -23.68 -17.06
C PHE A 3 12.88 -22.18 -16.89
N ILE A 4 11.77 -21.46 -16.98
CA ILE A 4 11.68 -20.06 -16.57
C ILE A 4 11.49 -20.06 -15.06
N ILE A 5 12.56 -19.75 -14.34
CA ILE A 5 12.51 -19.47 -12.92
C ILE A 5 11.92 -18.05 -12.79
N ILE A 6 10.64 -17.98 -12.43
CA ILE A 6 10.06 -16.73 -11.93
C ILE A 6 10.66 -16.55 -10.53
N ILE A 7 11.77 -15.83 -10.47
CA ILE A 7 12.33 -15.38 -9.21
C ILE A 7 11.43 -14.24 -8.73
N PHE A 8 10.44 -14.57 -7.93
CA PHE A 8 9.87 -13.61 -7.00
C PHE A 8 10.97 -13.28 -5.98
N ALA A 9 11.86 -12.39 -6.37
CA ALA A 9 12.76 -11.76 -5.42
C ALA A 9 11.89 -10.87 -4.52
N VAL A 10 11.45 -11.44 -3.41
CA VAL A 10 10.94 -10.68 -2.25
C VAL A 10 12.16 -10.00 -1.62
N PHE A 11 12.72 -9.02 -2.32
CA PHE A 11 13.63 -8.08 -1.68
C PHE A 11 12.79 -6.96 -1.10
N ALA A 12 12.72 -6.96 0.22
CA ALA A 12 12.12 -5.91 1.00
C ALA A 12 12.84 -4.59 0.69
N LEU A 13 12.06 -3.56 0.35
CA LEU A 13 12.50 -2.18 0.53
C LEU A 13 12.89 -2.10 2.02
N ILE A 14 14.18 -2.11 2.33
CA ILE A 14 14.63 -2.19 3.72
C ILE A 14 14.50 -0.79 4.28
N VAL A 15 13.35 -0.53 4.89
CA VAL A 15 13.22 0.63 5.76
C VAL A 15 13.88 0.27 7.08
N LYS A 16 15.08 0.79 7.31
CA LYS A 16 15.78 0.60 8.58
C LYS A 16 15.15 1.48 9.65
N VAL A 17 14.77 0.87 10.77
CA VAL A 17 14.07 1.58 11.85
C VAL A 17 14.89 1.56 13.12
N PHE A 18 15.17 2.74 13.67
CA PHE A 18 15.84 2.92 14.95
C PHE A 18 14.96 3.72 15.92
N PHE A 19 15.05 3.41 17.20
CA PHE A 19 14.34 4.12 18.26
C PHE A 19 15.30 4.94 19.12
N PHE A 20 14.96 6.20 19.37
CA PHE A 20 15.75 7.06 20.25
C PHE A 20 14.94 7.57 21.45
N SER A 21 15.38 7.24 22.65
CA SER A 21 14.84 7.75 23.92
C SER A 21 15.96 7.91 24.94
N LYS A 22 15.92 8.98 25.76
CA LYS A 22 16.87 9.22 26.85
C LYS A 22 16.82 8.16 27.98
N LYS A 23 15.79 7.31 28.03
CA LYS A 23 15.73 6.05 28.79
C LYS A 23 15.44 4.99 27.77
N GLU A 24 16.39 4.13 27.48
CA GLU A 24 16.25 3.07 26.49
C GLU A 24 15.08 2.16 26.88
N THR A 25 13.99 2.28 26.16
CA THR A 25 12.93 1.27 26.21
C THR A 25 13.45 0.11 25.37
N LEU A 26 13.73 -1.02 26.00
CA LEU A 26 14.03 -2.24 25.28
C LEU A 26 12.78 -2.74 24.57
N PHE A 27 12.96 -3.23 23.35
CA PHE A 27 11.88 -3.75 22.52
C PHE A 27 12.16 -5.19 22.13
N THR A 28 11.10 -5.97 22.03
CA THR A 28 11.10 -7.28 21.38
C THR A 28 10.24 -7.22 20.15
N ASP A 29 10.54 -8.03 19.14
CA ASP A 29 9.76 -8.14 17.92
C ASP A 29 9.40 -9.60 17.64
N GLU A 30 8.20 -9.78 17.10
CA GLU A 30 7.72 -11.04 16.55
C GLU A 30 7.21 -10.80 15.13
N SER A 31 7.26 -11.86 14.30
CA SER A 31 6.83 -11.79 12.90
C SER A 31 5.92 -12.95 12.52
N ILE A 32 5.11 -12.72 11.50
CA ILE A 32 4.23 -13.70 10.89
C ILE A 32 4.21 -13.54 9.38
N ASN A 33 4.13 -14.64 8.63
CA ASN A 33 3.94 -14.60 7.18
C ASN A 33 2.46 -14.61 6.83
N LEU A 34 1.96 -13.47 6.33
CA LEU A 34 0.59 -13.26 5.86
C LEU A 34 0.61 -12.37 4.61
N PHE A 35 -0.47 -12.38 3.82
CA PHE A 35 -0.57 -11.58 2.59
C PHE A 35 0.62 -11.79 1.64
N LYS A 36 1.22 -12.98 1.62
CA LYS A 36 2.46 -13.32 0.89
C LYS A 36 3.67 -12.46 1.30
N SER A 37 3.71 -11.99 2.53
CA SER A 37 4.72 -11.06 3.07
C SER A 37 5.03 -11.39 4.53
N SER A 38 6.18 -10.94 5.03
CA SER A 38 6.51 -11.02 6.47
C SER A 38 6.04 -9.76 7.18
N ILE A 39 5.12 -9.85 8.11
CA ILE A 39 4.69 -8.73 8.96
C ILE A 39 5.40 -8.83 10.29
N LYS A 40 6.05 -7.73 10.71
CA LYS A 40 6.78 -7.65 11.98
C LYS A 40 6.11 -6.64 12.90
N ILE A 41 5.90 -7.03 14.16
CA ILE A 41 5.40 -6.16 15.22
C ILE A 41 6.47 -6.05 16.29
N LYS A 42 6.82 -4.82 16.68
CA LYS A 42 7.78 -4.51 17.73
C LYS A 42 7.04 -3.84 18.90
N LEU A 43 7.18 -4.41 20.09
CA LEU A 43 6.57 -3.91 21.32
C LEU A 43 7.65 -3.76 22.42
N PRO A 44 7.40 -2.94 23.48
CA PRO A 44 8.27 -2.91 24.65
C PRO A 44 8.49 -4.34 25.20
N GLU A 45 9.71 -4.67 25.59
CA GLU A 45 10.14 -6.02 26.02
C GLU A 45 9.24 -6.61 27.13
N LYS A 46 8.72 -5.73 28.02
CA LYS A 46 7.81 -6.14 29.10
C LYS A 46 6.35 -6.36 28.66
N SER A 47 6.07 -6.29 27.36
CA SER A 47 4.74 -6.51 26.83
C SER A 47 4.33 -7.98 26.98
N LYS A 48 3.03 -8.21 27.26
CA LYS A 48 2.50 -9.58 27.35
C LYS A 48 2.53 -10.24 25.97
N LYS A 49 2.92 -11.49 25.90
CA LYS A 49 2.93 -12.28 24.66
C LYS A 49 1.56 -12.31 23.98
N SER A 50 0.48 -12.34 24.75
CA SER A 50 -0.90 -12.29 24.24
C SER A 50 -1.20 -11.08 23.35
N LEU A 51 -0.45 -9.98 23.47
CA LEU A 51 -0.59 -8.81 22.58
C LEU A 51 -0.13 -9.11 21.15
N PHE A 52 0.97 -9.86 21.00
CA PHE A 52 1.43 -10.34 19.70
C PHE A 52 0.43 -11.36 19.13
N GLU A 53 0.05 -12.35 19.92
CA GLU A 53 -0.88 -13.41 19.52
C GLU A 53 -2.21 -12.82 19.01
N GLN A 54 -2.78 -11.87 19.75
CA GLN A 54 -4.04 -11.20 19.34
C GLN A 54 -3.84 -10.30 18.12
N SER A 55 -2.71 -9.59 18.02
CA SER A 55 -2.39 -8.78 16.84
C SER A 55 -2.29 -9.65 15.57
N PHE A 56 -1.62 -10.79 15.67
CA PHE A 56 -1.51 -11.74 14.58
C PHE A 56 -2.84 -12.43 14.26
N HIS A 57 -3.67 -12.68 15.24
CA HIS A 57 -5.04 -13.19 15.02
C HIS A 57 -5.88 -12.21 14.22
N LEU A 58 -5.84 -10.92 14.56
CA LEU A 58 -6.52 -9.86 13.80
C LEU A 58 -6.04 -9.81 12.33
N LEU A 59 -4.72 -9.85 12.11
CA LEU A 59 -4.15 -9.87 10.77
C LEU A 59 -4.57 -11.10 9.96
N LYS A 60 -4.59 -12.30 10.57
CA LYS A 60 -5.08 -13.53 9.94
C LYS A 60 -6.54 -13.42 9.54
N THR A 61 -7.37 -12.86 10.41
CA THR A 61 -8.80 -12.63 10.13
C THR A 61 -8.98 -11.70 8.92
N ILE A 62 -8.17 -10.64 8.82
CA ILE A 62 -8.22 -9.72 7.70
C ILE A 62 -7.76 -10.39 6.41
N ASP A 63 -6.67 -11.16 6.46
CA ASP A 63 -6.15 -11.92 5.31
C ASP A 63 -7.19 -12.91 4.79
N GLN A 64 -7.85 -13.63 5.69
CA GLN A 64 -8.89 -14.59 5.32
C GLN A 64 -10.14 -13.92 4.71
N ASN A 65 -10.61 -12.84 5.33
CA ASN A 65 -11.94 -12.31 5.02
C ASN A 65 -11.95 -11.25 3.93
N TYR A 66 -10.82 -10.55 3.69
CA TYR A 66 -10.81 -9.38 2.78
C TYR A 66 -9.71 -9.41 1.73
N ASN A 67 -8.77 -10.37 1.78
CA ASN A 67 -7.76 -10.51 0.74
C ASN A 67 -8.40 -11.12 -0.53
N SER A 68 -8.26 -10.43 -1.67
CA SER A 68 -8.81 -10.88 -2.95
C SER A 68 -8.31 -12.25 -3.41
N TYR A 69 -7.16 -12.68 -2.92
CA TYR A 69 -6.58 -14.00 -3.22
C TYR A 69 -7.02 -15.11 -2.26
N SER A 70 -7.71 -14.78 -1.18
CA SER A 70 -8.26 -15.78 -0.26
C SER A 70 -9.58 -16.32 -0.83
N PRO A 71 -9.71 -17.63 -1.10
CA PRO A 71 -10.90 -18.19 -1.75
C PRO A 71 -12.16 -18.15 -0.88
N VAL A 72 -12.00 -17.84 0.42
CA VAL A 72 -13.11 -17.72 1.37
C VAL A 72 -13.46 -16.27 1.67
N SER A 73 -12.76 -15.28 1.10
CA SER A 73 -12.96 -13.88 1.39
C SER A 73 -14.24 -13.32 0.75
N HIS A 74 -14.78 -12.26 1.35
CA HIS A 74 -15.88 -11.50 0.78
C HIS A 74 -15.52 -10.93 -0.61
N ILE A 75 -14.28 -10.47 -0.79
CA ILE A 75 -13.82 -9.92 -2.07
C ILE A 75 -13.77 -11.01 -3.15
N HIS A 76 -13.25 -12.20 -2.83
CA HIS A 76 -13.28 -13.33 -3.76
C HIS A 76 -14.73 -13.68 -4.17
N ASN A 77 -15.65 -13.70 -3.20
CA ASN A 77 -17.06 -13.96 -3.48
C ASN A 77 -17.69 -12.89 -4.36
N ILE A 78 -17.36 -11.60 -4.18
CA ILE A 78 -17.81 -10.52 -5.07
C ILE A 78 -17.30 -10.77 -6.49
N ASN A 79 -15.99 -11.06 -6.65
CA ASN A 79 -15.38 -11.33 -7.95
C ASN A 79 -16.02 -12.57 -8.64
N LYS A 80 -16.23 -13.64 -7.89
CA LYS A 80 -16.85 -14.87 -8.40
C LYS A 80 -18.29 -14.66 -8.88
N ASN A 81 -19.02 -13.72 -8.25
CA ASN A 81 -20.41 -13.39 -8.56
C ASN A 81 -20.52 -12.05 -9.31
N ALA A 82 -19.49 -11.65 -10.08
CA ALA A 82 -19.52 -10.43 -10.86
C ALA A 82 -20.79 -10.38 -11.74
N GLY A 83 -21.43 -9.21 -11.81
CA GLY A 83 -22.74 -9.04 -12.44
C GLY A 83 -23.95 -9.20 -11.50
N PHE A 84 -23.77 -9.74 -10.29
CA PHE A 84 -24.84 -9.97 -9.33
C PHE A 84 -24.53 -9.35 -7.96
N PHE A 85 -25.56 -9.04 -7.18
CA PHE A 85 -25.39 -8.60 -5.80
C PHE A 85 -24.96 -9.76 -4.90
N THR A 86 -23.86 -9.55 -4.16
CA THR A 86 -23.28 -10.53 -3.24
C THR A 86 -23.38 -10.00 -1.80
N ASN A 87 -23.83 -10.84 -0.87
CA ASN A 87 -23.88 -10.49 0.55
C ASN A 87 -22.48 -10.39 1.12
N VAL A 88 -22.25 -9.36 1.93
CA VAL A 88 -20.97 -9.08 2.57
C VAL A 88 -21.16 -8.60 4.02
N ASP A 89 -20.07 -8.48 4.76
CA ASP A 89 -20.08 -7.90 6.10
C ASP A 89 -19.94 -6.36 6.09
N GLU A 90 -20.11 -5.76 7.26
CA GLU A 90 -19.99 -4.30 7.44
C GLU A 90 -18.59 -3.77 7.14
N THR A 91 -17.55 -4.56 7.43
CA THR A 91 -16.17 -4.18 7.16
C THR A 91 -15.91 -4.10 5.66
N THR A 92 -16.46 -5.02 4.87
CA THR A 92 -16.37 -4.97 3.40
C THR A 92 -17.07 -3.72 2.85
N ILE A 93 -18.27 -3.38 3.36
CA ILE A 93 -18.97 -2.14 3.00
C ILE A 93 -18.08 -0.94 3.31
N TYR A 94 -17.58 -0.82 4.55
CA TYR A 94 -16.70 0.27 4.97
C TYR A 94 -15.46 0.40 4.07
N LEU A 95 -14.79 -0.72 3.78
CA LEU A 95 -13.60 -0.72 2.93
C LEU A 95 -13.91 -0.18 1.54
N LEU A 96 -14.95 -0.68 0.89
CA LEU A 96 -15.29 -0.30 -0.48
C LEU A 96 -15.84 1.13 -0.56
N GLU A 97 -16.58 1.61 0.44
CA GLU A 97 -17.00 3.01 0.54
C GLU A 97 -15.77 3.94 0.66
N LYS A 98 -14.82 3.60 1.56
CA LYS A 98 -13.58 4.39 1.71
C LYS A 98 -12.71 4.36 0.46
N ILE A 99 -12.60 3.23 -0.20
CA ILE A 99 -11.87 3.14 -1.46
C ILE A 99 -12.52 4.01 -2.55
N LYS A 100 -13.84 4.01 -2.67
CA LYS A 100 -14.53 4.89 -3.64
C LYS A 100 -14.30 6.36 -3.33
N GLU A 101 -14.35 6.74 -2.05
CA GLU A 101 -14.03 8.09 -1.59
C GLU A 101 -12.59 8.48 -2.00
N TYR A 102 -11.60 7.62 -1.72
CA TYR A 102 -10.20 7.87 -2.06
C TYR A 102 -9.95 7.86 -3.57
N SER A 103 -10.59 6.97 -4.33
CA SER A 103 -10.51 6.97 -5.79
C SER A 103 -11.03 8.28 -6.40
N LEU A 104 -12.12 8.82 -5.85
CA LEU A 104 -12.65 10.13 -6.25
C LEU A 104 -11.65 11.26 -5.93
N LEU A 105 -11.08 11.29 -4.72
CA LEU A 105 -10.07 12.28 -4.32
C LEU A 105 -8.80 12.20 -5.17
N LEU A 106 -8.49 11.04 -5.72
CA LEU A 106 -7.37 10.78 -6.61
C LEU A 106 -7.73 10.91 -8.10
N ASP A 107 -8.87 11.52 -8.41
CA ASP A 107 -9.38 11.74 -9.77
C ASP A 107 -9.42 10.44 -10.61
N GLY A 108 -9.58 9.28 -9.95
CA GLY A 108 -9.58 7.97 -10.59
C GLY A 108 -8.20 7.38 -10.95
N GLU A 109 -7.08 7.99 -10.51
CA GLU A 109 -5.73 7.39 -10.65
C GLU A 109 -5.48 6.25 -9.65
N TYR A 110 -6.43 5.98 -8.77
CA TYR A 110 -6.49 4.79 -7.96
C TYR A 110 -7.81 4.06 -8.21
N ASP A 111 -7.71 2.83 -8.70
CA ASP A 111 -8.88 2.01 -9.00
C ASP A 111 -8.61 0.54 -8.66
N ILE A 112 -9.38 -0.02 -7.73
CA ILE A 112 -9.23 -1.42 -7.32
C ILE A 112 -9.78 -2.43 -8.33
N THR A 113 -10.43 -1.98 -9.40
CA THR A 113 -10.86 -2.83 -10.52
C THR A 113 -9.79 -2.97 -11.60
N ILE A 114 -8.54 -2.57 -11.31
CA ILE A 114 -7.38 -2.50 -12.23
C ILE A 114 -6.91 -3.87 -12.74
N MET A 115 -7.40 -5.00 -12.23
CA MET A 115 -6.90 -6.33 -12.54
C MET A 115 -6.84 -6.67 -14.05
N PRO A 116 -7.81 -6.27 -14.89
CA PRO A 116 -7.73 -6.50 -16.34
C PRO A 116 -6.46 -5.90 -16.97
N LEU A 117 -6.08 -4.69 -16.56
CA LEU A 117 -4.85 -4.05 -17.03
C LEU A 117 -3.59 -4.73 -16.46
N LEU A 118 -3.58 -5.11 -15.18
CA LEU A 118 -2.46 -5.85 -14.60
C LEU A 118 -2.19 -7.16 -15.34
N ARG A 119 -3.24 -7.92 -15.68
CA ARG A 119 -3.12 -9.15 -16.47
C ARG A 119 -2.66 -8.88 -17.89
N LEU A 120 -3.17 -7.84 -18.51
CA LEU A 120 -2.79 -7.44 -19.85
C LEU A 120 -1.28 -7.13 -19.95
N TRP A 121 -0.73 -6.48 -18.93
CA TRP A 121 0.70 -6.19 -18.83
C TRP A 121 1.55 -7.41 -18.44
N GLY A 122 0.96 -8.53 -17.99
CA GLY A 122 1.67 -9.76 -17.64
C GLY A 122 1.92 -9.99 -16.16
N PHE A 123 1.42 -9.13 -15.24
CA PHE A 123 1.69 -9.29 -13.80
C PHE A 123 1.02 -10.51 -13.18
N TYR A 124 -0.09 -10.98 -13.73
CA TYR A 124 -0.85 -12.15 -13.26
C TYR A 124 -1.21 -13.08 -14.43
N SER A 125 -0.39 -13.08 -15.47
CA SER A 125 -0.57 -13.89 -16.67
C SER A 125 0.80 -14.31 -17.20
N GLU A 126 0.84 -15.22 -18.17
CA GLU A 126 2.07 -15.66 -18.86
C GLU A 126 2.40 -14.79 -20.09
N ARG A 127 1.92 -13.56 -20.14
CA ARG A 127 2.17 -12.66 -21.26
C ARG A 127 3.60 -12.11 -21.20
N HIS A 128 4.30 -12.12 -22.34
CA HIS A 128 5.67 -11.65 -22.49
C HIS A 128 5.83 -10.63 -23.64
N SER A 129 4.74 -9.96 -24.03
CA SER A 129 4.74 -8.97 -25.11
C SER A 129 4.08 -7.68 -24.66
N LEU A 130 4.53 -6.55 -25.21
CA LEU A 130 3.89 -5.26 -24.95
C LEU A 130 2.44 -5.29 -25.44
N PRO A 131 1.50 -4.78 -24.63
CA PRO A 131 0.12 -4.59 -25.07
C PRO A 131 0.04 -3.56 -26.21
N SER A 132 -0.80 -3.82 -27.20
CA SER A 132 -1.18 -2.81 -28.17
C SER A 132 -2.11 -1.76 -27.55
N ILE A 133 -2.19 -0.59 -28.18
CA ILE A 133 -3.11 0.48 -27.76
C ILE A 133 -4.57 0.00 -27.75
N ASP A 134 -4.96 -0.81 -28.74
CA ASP A 134 -6.31 -1.34 -28.83
C ASP A 134 -6.62 -2.31 -27.68
N GLU A 135 -5.69 -3.19 -27.31
CA GLU A 135 -5.83 -4.07 -26.16
C GLU A 135 -5.93 -3.28 -24.85
N ILE A 136 -5.12 -2.24 -24.68
CA ILE A 136 -5.19 -1.34 -23.51
C ILE A 136 -6.56 -0.67 -23.45
N ASN A 137 -7.04 -0.09 -24.57
CA ASN A 137 -8.34 0.59 -24.62
C ASN A 137 -9.50 -0.38 -24.38
N LEU A 138 -9.40 -1.61 -24.83
CA LEU A 138 -10.41 -2.64 -24.54
C LEU A 138 -10.41 -3.00 -23.05
N SER A 139 -9.25 -3.26 -22.48
CA SER A 139 -9.09 -3.62 -21.06
C SER A 139 -9.58 -2.52 -20.12
N LYS A 140 -9.32 -1.25 -20.45
CA LYS A 140 -9.77 -0.07 -19.69
C LYS A 140 -11.29 0.02 -19.55
N LYS A 141 -12.10 -0.54 -20.47
CA LYS A 141 -13.56 -0.54 -20.36
C LYS A 141 -14.07 -1.27 -19.11
N HIS A 142 -13.25 -2.20 -18.59
CA HIS A 142 -13.54 -3.01 -17.40
C HIS A 142 -12.92 -2.43 -16.12
N VAL A 143 -12.19 -1.31 -16.21
CA VAL A 143 -11.60 -0.60 -15.07
C VAL A 143 -12.41 0.66 -14.79
N ASN A 144 -13.24 0.61 -13.76
CA ASN A 144 -14.05 1.74 -13.32
C ASN A 144 -14.64 1.50 -11.91
N TYR A 145 -14.05 2.10 -10.89
CA TYR A 145 -14.50 2.00 -9.50
C TYR A 145 -15.92 2.57 -9.28
N GLU A 146 -16.37 3.52 -10.11
CA GLU A 146 -17.71 4.10 -9.99
C GLU A 146 -18.81 3.08 -10.19
N LYS A 147 -18.55 2.05 -11.02
CA LYS A 147 -19.48 0.95 -11.30
C LYS A 147 -19.66 -0.03 -10.13
N ILE A 148 -18.82 0.06 -9.10
CA ILE A 148 -19.01 -0.71 -7.86
C ILE A 148 -20.27 -0.17 -7.17
N LYS A 149 -21.34 -0.97 -7.14
CA LYS A 149 -22.61 -0.63 -6.48
C LYS A 149 -22.60 -1.16 -5.05
N ILE A 150 -22.81 -0.27 -4.09
CA ILE A 150 -22.82 -0.58 -2.67
C ILE A 150 -24.22 -0.34 -2.13
N SER A 151 -24.83 -1.38 -1.56
CA SER A 151 -26.08 -1.30 -0.79
C SER A 151 -25.75 -1.50 0.68
N SER A 152 -25.41 -0.42 1.38
CA SER A 152 -24.98 -0.45 2.79
C SER A 152 -26.07 -0.97 3.70
N LYS A 153 -27.35 -0.59 3.47
CA LYS A 153 -28.51 -1.06 4.23
C LYS A 153 -28.72 -2.57 4.11
N GLU A 154 -28.56 -3.12 2.91
CA GLU A 154 -28.75 -4.55 2.64
C GLU A 154 -27.47 -5.36 2.80
N LYS A 155 -26.33 -4.70 3.05
CA LYS A 155 -24.98 -5.31 3.13
C LYS A 155 -24.68 -6.14 1.86
N LYS A 156 -24.86 -5.52 0.70
CA LYS A 156 -24.62 -6.15 -0.61
C LYS A 156 -23.73 -5.29 -1.49
N ILE A 157 -22.90 -5.96 -2.27
CA ILE A 157 -22.03 -5.36 -3.28
C ILE A 157 -22.31 -6.00 -4.64
N LYS A 158 -22.24 -5.19 -5.69
CA LYS A 158 -22.24 -5.65 -7.07
C LYS A 158 -21.17 -4.92 -7.86
N ILE A 159 -20.42 -5.66 -8.66
CA ILE A 159 -19.53 -5.17 -9.72
C ILE A 159 -20.08 -5.60 -11.08
N ASP A 160 -19.61 -5.00 -12.18
CA ASP A 160 -19.96 -5.45 -13.52
C ASP A 160 -19.38 -6.83 -13.82
N SER A 161 -19.95 -7.57 -14.78
CA SER A 161 -19.61 -8.97 -15.06
C SER A 161 -18.14 -9.22 -15.46
N GLU A 162 -17.45 -8.21 -15.98
CA GLU A 162 -16.06 -8.29 -16.42
C GLU A 162 -15.11 -7.51 -15.53
N GLN A 163 -15.61 -6.98 -14.39
CA GLN A 163 -14.77 -6.34 -13.37
C GLN A 163 -14.19 -7.37 -12.40
N GLU A 164 -13.03 -7.08 -11.86
CA GLU A 164 -12.40 -7.84 -10.80
C GLU A 164 -11.72 -6.91 -9.80
N ILE A 165 -12.12 -6.99 -8.54
CA ILE A 165 -11.54 -6.22 -7.43
C ILE A 165 -10.26 -6.87 -6.94
N ILE A 166 -9.20 -6.06 -6.77
CA ILE A 166 -7.96 -6.46 -6.12
C ILE A 166 -7.73 -5.62 -4.84
N THR A 167 -7.26 -6.27 -3.78
CA THR A 167 -7.03 -5.62 -2.48
C THR A 167 -5.55 -5.53 -2.09
N GLY A 168 -4.66 -6.01 -2.95
CA GLY A 168 -3.22 -6.14 -2.67
C GLY A 168 -2.52 -4.82 -2.32
N SER A 169 -3.01 -3.69 -2.82
CA SER A 169 -2.44 -2.36 -2.61
C SER A 169 -2.85 -1.70 -1.29
N PHE A 170 -3.72 -2.31 -0.46
CA PHE A 170 -4.17 -1.67 0.78
C PHE A 170 -4.50 -2.63 1.93
N ILE A 171 -4.70 -3.90 1.66
CA ILE A 171 -5.22 -4.80 2.70
C ILE A 171 -4.26 -5.00 3.87
N LYS A 172 -2.95 -4.96 3.63
CA LYS A 172 -1.92 -5.06 4.67
C LYS A 172 -1.92 -3.83 5.57
N SER A 173 -2.00 -2.67 4.96
CA SER A 173 -2.01 -1.38 5.66
C SER A 173 -3.31 -1.16 6.43
N PHE A 174 -4.46 -1.61 5.91
CA PHE A 174 -5.68 -1.70 6.68
C PHE A 174 -5.52 -2.61 7.92
N GLY A 175 -4.87 -3.77 7.76
CA GLY A 175 -4.51 -4.65 8.87
C GLY A 175 -3.63 -3.97 9.91
N ALA A 176 -2.66 -3.16 9.48
CA ALA A 176 -1.81 -2.38 10.38
C ALA A 176 -2.63 -1.35 11.20
N ASP A 177 -3.61 -0.68 10.59
CA ASP A 177 -4.48 0.25 11.31
C ASP A 177 -5.37 -0.47 12.34
N VAL A 178 -5.87 -1.65 12.03
CA VAL A 178 -6.64 -2.48 12.99
C VAL A 178 -5.77 -2.89 14.17
N VAL A 179 -4.54 -3.34 13.92
CA VAL A 179 -3.58 -3.68 14.99
C VAL A 179 -3.18 -2.44 15.79
N LYS A 180 -2.91 -1.30 15.14
CA LYS A 180 -2.63 -0.01 15.80
C LYS A 180 -3.75 0.36 16.78
N LYS A 181 -5.00 0.26 16.34
CA LYS A 181 -6.18 0.53 17.18
C LYS A 181 -6.26 -0.43 18.37
N TYR A 182 -6.05 -1.73 18.16
CA TYR A 182 -6.03 -2.73 19.22
C TYR A 182 -4.94 -2.45 20.25
N LEU A 183 -3.69 -2.21 19.82
CA LEU A 183 -2.58 -1.91 20.72
C LEU A 183 -2.83 -0.64 21.53
N SER A 184 -3.37 0.41 20.89
CA SER A 184 -3.73 1.67 21.56
C SER A 184 -4.81 1.46 22.61
N SER A 185 -5.86 0.68 22.31
CA SER A 185 -6.93 0.35 23.28
C SER A 185 -6.42 -0.53 24.43
N SER A 186 -5.39 -1.32 24.18
CA SER A 186 -4.67 -2.12 25.18
C SER A 186 -3.63 -1.31 25.97
N ARG A 187 -3.65 0.03 25.86
CA ARG A 187 -2.74 0.99 26.54
C ARG A 187 -1.27 0.82 26.15
N ILE A 188 -0.98 0.23 25.00
CA ILE A 188 0.35 0.21 24.42
C ILE A 188 0.54 1.54 23.68
N SER A 189 1.52 2.30 24.10
CA SER A 189 1.81 3.62 23.56
C SER A 189 3.11 3.71 22.75
N ASP A 190 3.91 2.65 22.77
CA ASP A 190 5.15 2.55 22.00
C ASP A 190 5.12 1.22 21.25
N ALA A 191 4.92 1.26 19.94
CA ALA A 191 4.92 0.08 19.07
C ALA A 191 5.31 0.44 17.65
N LEU A 192 5.82 -0.53 16.91
CA LEU A 192 6.05 -0.43 15.49
C LEU A 192 5.43 -1.63 14.79
N ILE A 193 4.67 -1.36 13.74
CA ILE A 193 4.09 -2.37 12.87
C ILE A 193 4.71 -2.15 11.49
N ASN A 194 5.44 -3.15 11.01
CA ASN A 194 6.05 -3.16 9.69
C ASN A 194 5.36 -4.25 8.86
N THR A 195 4.64 -3.84 7.82
CA THR A 195 3.92 -4.77 6.93
C THR A 195 4.76 -5.20 5.73
N SER A 196 6.07 -5.31 5.94
CA SER A 196 7.14 -5.73 5.03
C SER A 196 7.00 -5.15 3.62
N SER A 197 7.79 -4.30 3.23
CA SER A 197 8.04 -3.75 1.91
C SER A 197 7.53 -2.33 1.65
N SER A 198 6.37 -1.94 2.15
CA SER A 198 5.86 -0.63 1.74
C SER A 198 5.35 0.24 2.89
N THR A 199 4.86 -0.36 3.99
CA THR A 199 4.18 0.44 5.02
C THR A 199 4.71 0.19 6.42
N ILE A 200 5.03 1.29 7.13
CA ILE A 200 5.42 1.28 8.53
C ILE A 200 4.47 2.16 9.33
N THR A 201 4.00 1.64 10.44
CA THR A 201 3.10 2.33 11.36
C THR A 201 3.73 2.43 12.74
N GLY A 202 3.93 3.66 13.21
CA GLY A 202 4.50 3.95 14.52
C GLY A 202 3.44 4.38 15.52
N LEU A 203 3.52 3.83 16.73
CA LEU A 203 2.88 4.33 17.94
C LEU A 203 3.95 4.86 18.89
N ASN A 204 3.75 6.05 19.45
CA ASN A 204 4.74 6.67 20.36
C ASN A 204 4.05 7.45 21.47
N LYS A 205 4.70 7.47 22.64
CA LYS A 205 4.41 8.45 23.69
C LYS A 205 4.74 9.88 23.21
N LYS A 206 4.08 10.87 23.81
CA LYS A 206 4.39 12.28 23.55
C LYS A 206 5.91 12.54 23.55
N LYS A 207 6.40 13.32 22.60
CA LYS A 207 7.81 13.71 22.39
C LYS A 207 8.77 12.57 21.98
N LYS A 208 8.27 11.38 21.64
CA LYS A 208 9.07 10.30 21.06
C LYS A 208 8.73 10.12 19.60
N PHE A 209 9.63 9.51 18.85
CA PHE A 209 9.41 9.15 17.44
C PHE A 209 10.22 7.92 17.06
N TRP A 210 9.77 7.23 16.04
CA TRP A 210 10.55 6.22 15.34
C TRP A 210 11.38 6.88 14.26
N LYS A 211 12.60 6.42 14.08
CA LYS A 211 13.45 6.79 12.95
C LYS A 211 13.19 5.80 11.83
N VAL A 212 12.88 6.33 10.66
CA VAL A 212 12.52 5.54 9.46
C VAL A 212 13.40 6.03 8.32
N ILE A 213 14.09 5.12 7.64
CA ILE A 213 14.91 5.42 6.48
C ILE A 213 14.10 5.17 5.21
N ILE A 214 14.18 6.08 4.26
CA ILE A 214 13.81 5.87 2.85
C ILE A 214 15.11 5.66 2.09
N GLU A 215 15.24 4.51 1.45
CA GLU A 215 16.39 4.13 0.61
C GLU A 215 16.30 4.76 -0.78
N ASP A 216 17.44 4.89 -1.45
CA ASP A 216 17.51 5.37 -2.84
C ASP A 216 16.86 4.34 -3.79
N PRO A 217 15.89 4.73 -4.62
CA PRO A 217 15.23 3.80 -5.53
C PRO A 217 16.17 3.23 -6.61
N ASP A 218 17.31 3.84 -6.89
CA ASP A 218 18.28 3.35 -7.87
C ASP A 218 19.47 2.62 -7.23
N ASP A 219 19.66 2.75 -5.91
CA ASP A 219 20.77 2.13 -5.19
C ASP A 219 20.36 1.85 -3.73
N GLU A 220 19.85 0.65 -3.47
CA GLU A 220 19.36 0.21 -2.15
C GLU A 220 20.47 0.23 -1.05
N THR A 221 21.73 0.43 -1.42
CA THR A 221 22.83 0.60 -0.44
C THR A 221 22.91 2.00 0.11
N LYS A 222 22.20 2.96 -0.50
CA LYS A 222 22.19 4.37 -0.12
C LYS A 222 20.86 4.77 0.51
N ASP A 223 20.96 5.59 1.53
CA ASP A 223 19.81 6.23 2.16
C ASP A 223 19.51 7.56 1.43
N LEU A 224 18.23 7.90 1.26
CA LEU A 224 17.79 9.21 0.77
C LEU A 224 17.38 10.13 1.92
N PHE A 225 16.58 9.61 2.82
CA PHE A 225 16.05 10.38 3.94
C PHE A 225 16.04 9.55 5.22
N LEU A 226 16.47 10.17 6.32
CA LEU A 226 16.15 9.73 7.66
C LEU A 226 14.98 10.55 8.19
N LEU A 227 13.84 9.89 8.46
CA LEU A 227 12.62 10.55 8.90
C LEU A 227 12.31 10.27 10.37
N LYS A 228 11.61 11.21 11.02
CA LYS A 228 10.94 10.99 12.31
C LYS A 228 9.45 10.68 12.11
N LEU A 229 8.98 9.60 12.70
CA LEU A 229 7.61 9.16 12.61
C LEU A 229 7.00 9.05 14.02
N SER A 230 5.99 9.85 14.32
CA SER A 230 5.31 9.85 15.64
C SER A 230 3.81 9.72 15.47
N ASN A 231 3.24 8.60 15.93
CA ASN A 231 1.82 8.25 15.78
C ASN A 231 1.27 8.32 14.34
N LYS A 232 2.17 8.23 13.38
CA LYS A 232 1.91 8.29 11.95
C LYS A 232 2.29 6.97 11.30
N SER A 233 1.82 6.81 10.08
CA SER A 233 2.22 5.75 9.17
C SER A 233 2.89 6.36 7.95
N ILE A 234 3.82 5.64 7.36
CA ILE A 234 4.43 5.97 6.07
C ILE A 234 4.26 4.79 5.13
N SER A 235 3.86 5.07 3.91
CA SER A 235 3.81 4.10 2.82
C SER A 235 4.66 4.58 1.66
N VAL A 236 5.41 3.66 1.06
CA VAL A 236 6.30 3.93 -0.06
C VAL A 236 5.90 3.08 -1.25
N SER A 237 5.69 3.74 -2.37
CA SER A 237 5.41 3.14 -3.68
C SER A 237 6.61 3.35 -4.60
N GLY A 238 6.96 2.31 -5.36
CA GLY A 238 8.06 2.33 -6.33
C GLY A 238 8.03 1.11 -7.24
N ASN A 239 8.78 1.14 -8.33
CA ASN A 239 8.79 0.08 -9.33
C ASN A 239 9.91 -0.96 -9.14
N ASN A 240 10.88 -0.71 -8.23
CA ASN A 240 12.08 -1.55 -8.14
C ASN A 240 11.81 -2.99 -7.68
N ASN A 241 10.74 -3.21 -6.91
CA ASN A 241 10.46 -4.49 -6.26
C ASN A 241 9.41 -5.35 -6.99
N SER A 242 8.72 -4.79 -7.99
CA SER A 242 7.69 -5.50 -8.75
C SER A 242 7.59 -4.93 -10.16
N PHE A 243 8.27 -5.56 -11.09
CA PHE A 243 8.27 -5.19 -12.49
C PHE A 243 8.27 -6.44 -13.37
N ILE A 244 7.92 -6.26 -14.63
CA ILE A 244 8.10 -7.23 -15.72
C ILE A 244 9.11 -6.67 -16.70
N SER A 245 9.94 -7.54 -17.26
CA SER A 245 10.91 -7.15 -18.32
C SER A 245 10.40 -7.60 -19.68
N ILE A 246 10.23 -6.66 -20.60
CA ILE A 246 9.83 -6.92 -21.98
C ILE A 246 10.81 -6.19 -22.91
N ASN A 247 11.46 -6.91 -23.80
CA ASN A 247 12.44 -6.37 -24.76
C ASN A 247 13.60 -5.58 -24.08
N GLY A 248 13.98 -5.96 -22.87
CA GLY A 248 15.06 -5.30 -22.10
C GLY A 248 14.65 -4.05 -21.34
N GLU A 249 13.37 -3.66 -21.39
CA GLU A 249 12.81 -2.57 -20.60
C GLU A 249 11.96 -3.12 -19.43
N ASN A 250 12.03 -2.43 -18.28
CA ASN A 250 11.30 -2.79 -17.07
C ASN A 250 10.04 -1.93 -16.95
N TYR A 251 8.90 -2.60 -16.75
CA TYR A 251 7.60 -2.00 -16.57
C TYR A 251 7.08 -2.30 -15.16
N GLY A 252 6.82 -1.26 -14.36
CA GLY A 252 6.36 -1.40 -13.00
C GLY A 252 4.89 -1.83 -12.89
N HIS A 253 4.52 -2.37 -11.74
CA HIS A 253 3.16 -2.88 -11.48
C HIS A 253 2.14 -1.78 -11.15
N ILE A 254 2.56 -0.54 -10.92
CA ILE A 254 1.66 0.58 -10.65
C ILE A 254 1.22 1.17 -11.98
N ILE A 255 0.06 0.72 -12.46
CA ILE A 255 -0.52 1.13 -13.73
C ILE A 255 -1.53 2.26 -13.49
N SER A 256 -1.47 3.32 -14.30
CA SER A 256 -2.51 4.36 -14.31
C SER A 256 -3.81 3.81 -14.90
N PRO A 257 -4.92 3.82 -14.16
CA PRO A 257 -6.22 3.45 -14.72
C PRO A 257 -6.65 4.34 -15.89
N LYS A 258 -6.24 5.60 -15.89
CA LYS A 258 -6.59 6.57 -16.95
C LYS A 258 -5.87 6.32 -18.25
N THR A 259 -4.55 6.11 -18.18
CA THR A 259 -3.74 5.89 -19.38
C THR A 259 -3.69 4.43 -19.78
N GLY A 260 -3.74 3.50 -18.82
CA GLY A 260 -3.51 2.07 -18.99
C GLY A 260 -2.02 1.70 -19.06
N PHE A 261 -1.11 2.65 -18.80
CA PHE A 261 0.33 2.44 -18.82
C PHE A 261 0.92 2.44 -17.40
N PRO A 262 2.02 1.69 -17.18
CA PRO A 262 2.81 1.78 -15.94
C PRO A 262 3.35 3.19 -15.72
N GLY A 263 3.31 3.62 -14.45
CA GLY A 263 3.91 4.89 -14.01
C GLY A 263 5.43 4.87 -14.14
N LYS A 264 6.01 6.05 -14.37
CA LYS A 264 7.46 6.22 -14.56
C LYS A 264 8.18 6.85 -13.37
N ASN A 265 7.44 7.36 -12.39
CA ASN A 265 8.07 7.90 -11.18
C ASN A 265 8.88 6.80 -10.48
N LYS A 266 9.98 7.20 -9.85
CA LYS A 266 10.88 6.25 -9.18
C LYS A 266 10.41 5.87 -7.79
N LEU A 267 9.93 6.87 -7.03
CA LEU A 267 9.51 6.69 -5.65
C LEU A 267 8.44 7.71 -5.28
N LEU A 268 7.45 7.28 -4.54
CA LEU A 268 6.54 8.15 -3.79
C LEU A 268 6.39 7.64 -2.38
N ALA A 269 6.73 8.48 -1.40
CA ALA A 269 6.45 8.21 0.01
C ALA A 269 5.34 9.13 0.50
N VAL A 270 4.36 8.55 1.21
CA VAL A 270 3.23 9.29 1.79
C VAL A 270 3.10 8.99 3.28
N ILE A 271 2.98 10.04 4.09
CA ILE A 271 2.79 9.99 5.55
C ILE A 271 1.36 10.39 5.88
N SER A 272 0.70 9.61 6.76
CA SER A 272 -0.64 9.89 7.29
C SER A 272 -0.80 9.34 8.71
N SER A 273 -1.86 9.71 9.40
CA SER A 273 -2.25 9.06 10.66
C SER A 273 -2.79 7.64 10.46
N SER A 274 -3.24 7.28 9.26
CA SER A 274 -3.74 5.98 8.86
C SER A 274 -2.78 5.30 7.86
N ALA A 275 -2.40 4.06 8.13
CA ALA A 275 -1.63 3.24 7.22
C ALA A 275 -2.41 2.95 5.92
N PHE A 276 -3.69 2.64 6.05
CA PHE A 276 -4.58 2.42 4.92
C PHE A 276 -4.63 3.63 3.98
N LYS A 277 -4.81 4.83 4.55
CA LYS A 277 -4.82 6.07 3.77
C LYS A 277 -3.47 6.32 3.09
N SER A 278 -2.35 6.22 3.83
CA SER A 278 -1.02 6.44 3.25
C SER A 278 -0.72 5.49 2.10
N ASP A 279 -1.13 4.21 2.18
CA ASP A 279 -0.88 3.19 1.16
C ASP A 279 -1.69 3.43 -0.12
N VAL A 280 -2.99 3.73 0.02
CA VAL A 280 -3.85 4.09 -1.11
C VAL A 280 -3.32 5.33 -1.83
N PHE A 281 -2.96 6.37 -1.08
CA PHE A 281 -2.49 7.63 -1.68
C PHE A 281 -1.08 7.52 -2.24
N SER A 282 -0.18 6.71 -1.67
CA SER A 282 1.13 6.46 -2.28
C SER A 282 1.01 5.71 -3.62
N THR A 283 0.02 4.84 -3.76
CA THR A 283 -0.25 4.14 -5.02
C THR A 283 -0.92 5.07 -6.04
N GLY A 284 -1.97 5.80 -5.64
CA GLY A 284 -2.74 6.63 -6.58
C GLY A 284 -2.00 7.87 -7.06
N LEU A 285 -1.26 8.55 -6.19
CA LEU A 285 -0.47 9.74 -6.56
C LEU A 285 0.82 9.38 -7.32
N TYR A 286 1.19 8.09 -7.37
CA TYR A 286 2.41 7.66 -8.04
C TYR A 286 2.46 8.02 -9.53
N ASN A 287 1.31 8.11 -10.19
CA ASN A 287 1.21 8.44 -11.61
C ASN A 287 1.11 9.94 -11.90
N PHE A 288 1.11 10.79 -10.88
CA PHE A 288 1.01 12.25 -11.04
C PHE A 288 2.34 12.86 -11.49
N SER A 289 2.27 13.99 -12.22
CA SER A 289 3.44 14.85 -12.42
C SER A 289 3.85 15.50 -11.09
N GLY A 290 5.09 15.99 -10.99
CA GLY A 290 5.55 16.63 -9.76
C GLY A 290 4.70 17.82 -9.30
N CYS A 291 4.24 18.66 -10.25
CA CYS A 291 3.38 19.81 -9.95
C CYS A 291 1.97 19.39 -9.51
N ASP A 292 1.38 18.43 -10.24
CA ASP A 292 0.04 17.91 -9.90
C ASP A 292 0.07 17.17 -8.56
N PHE A 293 1.15 16.44 -8.27
CA PHE A 293 1.37 15.79 -6.98
C PHE A 293 1.33 16.81 -5.83
N ILE A 294 2.13 17.90 -5.93
CA ILE A 294 2.17 18.93 -4.88
C ILE A 294 0.78 19.52 -4.66
N GLN A 295 0.09 19.90 -5.74
CA GLN A 295 -1.24 20.47 -5.65
C GLN A 295 -2.24 19.51 -5.01
N LYS A 296 -2.24 18.25 -5.44
CA LYS A 296 -3.19 17.26 -4.97
C LYS A 296 -2.93 16.86 -3.52
N ILE A 297 -1.70 16.55 -3.13
CA ILE A 297 -1.40 16.10 -1.77
C ILE A 297 -1.68 17.19 -0.73
N ASN A 298 -1.36 18.45 -1.05
CA ASN A 298 -1.62 19.58 -0.16
C ASN A 298 -3.11 19.93 -0.03
N SER A 299 -3.95 19.49 -0.97
CA SER A 299 -5.41 19.68 -0.90
C SER A 299 -6.13 18.66 -0.01
N ILE A 300 -5.42 17.67 0.52
CA ILE A 300 -6.03 16.56 1.26
C ILE A 300 -5.48 16.54 2.69
N ASP A 301 -6.36 16.68 3.66
CA ASP A 301 -6.01 16.70 5.07
C ASP A 301 -5.22 15.45 5.49
N ASP A 302 -4.29 15.62 6.44
CA ASP A 302 -3.49 14.55 7.05
C ASP A 302 -2.66 13.75 6.04
N LEU A 303 -2.22 14.38 4.94
CA LEU A 303 -1.25 13.79 4.02
C LEU A 303 -0.02 14.68 3.89
N GLU A 304 1.14 14.06 3.95
CA GLU A 304 2.41 14.65 3.58
C GLU A 304 3.20 13.65 2.74
N GLY A 305 3.99 14.12 1.78
CA GLY A 305 4.71 13.19 0.94
C GLY A 305 5.86 13.79 0.15
N VAL A 306 6.66 12.89 -0.42
CA VAL A 306 7.76 13.21 -1.33
C VAL A 306 7.68 12.31 -2.54
N LEU A 307 7.72 12.91 -3.74
CA LEU A 307 7.78 12.23 -5.03
C LEU A 307 9.16 12.43 -5.65
N ILE A 308 9.73 11.36 -6.17
CA ILE A 308 10.92 11.35 -7.01
C ILE A 308 10.52 10.88 -8.41
N ASN A 309 10.64 11.75 -9.40
CA ASN A 309 10.26 11.41 -10.76
C ASN A 309 11.36 10.62 -11.51
N GLU A 310 11.08 10.25 -12.77
CA GLU A 310 12.00 9.50 -13.63
C GLU A 310 13.35 10.20 -13.86
N LYS A 311 13.37 11.56 -13.78
CA LYS A 311 14.58 12.40 -13.91
C LYS A 311 15.30 12.66 -12.60
N ARG A 312 14.87 12.02 -11.50
CA ARG A 312 15.39 12.23 -10.14
C ARG A 312 15.10 13.62 -9.56
N GLU A 313 14.15 14.37 -10.12
CA GLU A 313 13.67 15.60 -9.51
C GLU A 313 12.80 15.24 -8.31
N ILE A 314 12.97 15.99 -7.20
CA ILE A 314 12.31 15.71 -5.92
C ILE A 314 11.27 16.79 -5.63
N PHE A 315 10.05 16.35 -5.40
CA PHE A 315 8.90 17.21 -5.11
C PHE A 315 8.37 16.89 -3.71
N TYR A 316 8.20 17.91 -2.89
CA TYR A 316 7.74 17.78 -1.51
C TYR A 316 6.36 18.41 -1.33
N SER A 317 5.51 17.79 -0.51
CA SER A 317 4.36 18.50 0.05
C SER A 317 4.81 19.57 1.04
N GLU A 318 3.90 20.46 1.41
CA GLU A 318 4.18 21.68 2.18
C GLU A 318 4.96 21.43 3.45
N ASN A 319 4.57 20.41 4.26
CA ASN A 319 5.17 20.14 5.57
C ASN A 319 6.00 18.85 5.61
N PHE A 320 6.24 18.17 4.49
CA PHE A 320 7.01 16.92 4.50
C PHE A 320 8.40 17.10 5.10
N LYS A 321 9.04 18.26 4.87
CA LYS A 321 10.38 18.57 5.38
C LYS A 321 10.45 18.56 6.91
N ASP A 322 9.34 18.76 7.60
CA ASP A 322 9.28 18.71 9.07
C ASP A 322 9.50 17.29 9.62
N PHE A 323 9.31 16.28 8.78
CA PHE A 323 9.62 14.88 9.12
C PHE A 323 11.07 14.50 8.90
N ILE A 324 11.85 15.28 8.15
CA ILE A 324 13.22 14.96 7.80
C ILE A 324 14.15 15.25 8.98
N LEU A 325 14.91 14.26 9.43
CA LEU A 325 16.03 14.40 10.37
C LEU A 325 17.36 14.59 9.63
N GLU A 326 17.57 13.80 8.59
CA GLU A 326 18.77 13.87 7.75
C GLU A 326 18.36 13.69 6.27
N ASN A 327 18.99 14.46 5.40
CA ASN A 327 18.77 14.45 3.97
C ASN A 327 20.08 14.09 3.26
N TYR A 328 20.09 12.97 2.54
CA TYR A 328 21.28 12.43 1.85
C TYR A 328 21.20 12.60 0.33
N THR A 329 20.22 13.36 -0.17
CA THR A 329 19.98 13.54 -1.63
C THR A 329 21.00 14.43 -2.35
N LYS A 330 22.13 14.76 -1.70
CA LYS A 330 23.17 15.64 -2.24
C LYS A 330 24.19 14.88 -3.07
#